data_177c8fa03839b98ea6ea48c9fd33f52f
#
_entry.id   177c8fa03839b98ea6ea48c9fd33f52f
#
_cell.length_a   1.000
_cell.length_b   1.000
_cell.length_c   1.000
_cell.angle_alpha   90.00
_cell.angle_beta   90.00
_cell.angle_gamma   90.00
#
_symmetry.space_group_name_H-M   'P 1'
#
loop_
_entity.id
_entity.type
_entity.pdbx_description
1 polymer ?
#
loop_
_entity_poly.entity_id
_entity_poly.type
_entity_poly.pdbx_seq_one_letter_code
_entity_poly.pdbx_strand_id
1 'polypeptide(L)'
;MTEKEKMLAGKIYDSSDKELAELRTKAHKLSQQYSSLYEDDERRNAIIDELLPDHGEGFFLQGPVYFDYGVFTKFGSGCYANFNLTVLDTCPVTIGDNVFFGPNCTIATPVHPFRWQERNMKKKSDGTFYDDEYGKPITIHSNCW
;
A
#
# COMPACT_ATOMS: atom_id res chain seq x y z
N MET A 1 7.38 -8.63 -19.53
CA MET A 1 6.71 -8.02 -18.35
C MET A 1 7.72 -7.22 -17.55
N THR A 2 7.37 -6.02 -17.19
CA THR A 2 8.14 -5.22 -16.22
C THR A 2 8.00 -5.83 -14.81
N GLU A 3 8.88 -5.44 -13.89
CA GLU A 3 8.78 -5.91 -12.50
C GLU A 3 7.46 -5.44 -11.85
N LYS A 4 7.00 -4.24 -12.19
CA LYS A 4 5.67 -3.75 -11.76
C LYS A 4 4.52 -4.62 -12.30
N GLU A 5 4.55 -4.99 -13.55
CA GLU A 5 3.53 -5.88 -14.13
C GLU A 5 3.53 -7.26 -13.47
N LYS A 6 4.72 -7.81 -13.17
CA LYS A 6 4.84 -9.06 -12.41
C LYS A 6 4.24 -8.94 -11.02
N MET A 7 4.60 -7.87 -10.30
CA MET A 7 4.10 -7.58 -8.95
C MET A 7 2.58 -7.53 -8.93
N LEU A 8 1.97 -6.73 -9.81
CA LEU A 8 0.52 -6.57 -9.88
C LEU A 8 -0.21 -7.85 -10.32
N ALA A 9 0.47 -8.72 -11.08
CA ALA A 9 -0.04 -10.02 -11.49
C ALA A 9 0.15 -11.14 -10.43
N GLY A 10 0.71 -10.81 -9.26
CA GLY A 10 0.95 -11.77 -8.19
C GLY A 10 2.09 -12.74 -8.47
N LYS A 11 2.98 -12.41 -9.39
CA LYS A 11 4.17 -13.21 -9.73
C LYS A 11 5.36 -12.78 -8.90
N ILE A 12 6.36 -13.65 -8.80
CA ILE A 12 7.66 -13.29 -8.19
C ILE A 12 8.27 -12.13 -8.99
N TYR A 13 8.68 -11.10 -8.29
CA TYR A 13 9.24 -9.88 -8.84
C TYR A 13 10.42 -9.38 -8.00
N ASP A 14 11.22 -8.51 -8.59
CA ASP A 14 12.33 -7.84 -7.91
C ASP A 14 11.89 -6.51 -7.33
N SER A 15 11.74 -6.45 -6.01
CA SER A 15 11.32 -5.24 -5.30
C SER A 15 12.35 -4.10 -5.34
N SER A 16 13.60 -4.39 -5.73
CA SER A 16 14.65 -3.38 -5.91
C SER A 16 14.60 -2.64 -7.25
N ASP A 17 13.65 -3.01 -8.13
CA ASP A 17 13.44 -2.33 -9.40
C ASP A 17 13.27 -0.82 -9.20
N LYS A 18 13.89 -0.03 -10.09
CA LYS A 18 13.94 1.42 -9.95
C LYS A 18 12.56 2.08 -9.97
N GLU A 19 11.67 1.67 -10.90
CA GLU A 19 10.31 2.20 -10.97
C GLU A 19 9.54 1.94 -9.68
N LEU A 20 9.64 0.73 -9.17
CA LEU A 20 8.97 0.34 -7.92
C LEU A 20 9.55 1.08 -6.71
N ALA A 21 10.86 1.22 -6.63
CA ALA A 21 11.51 1.97 -5.54
C ALA A 21 11.08 3.45 -5.53
N GLU A 22 11.00 4.09 -6.69
CA GLU A 22 10.55 5.48 -6.82
C GLU A 22 9.08 5.65 -6.41
N LEU A 23 8.20 4.74 -6.85
CA LEU A 23 6.78 4.76 -6.47
C LEU A 23 6.60 4.59 -4.95
N ARG A 24 7.29 3.62 -4.34
CA ARG A 24 7.24 3.42 -2.88
C ARG A 24 7.75 4.64 -2.12
N THR A 25 8.89 5.16 -2.50
CA THR A 25 9.46 6.33 -1.84
C THR A 25 8.51 7.52 -1.91
N LYS A 26 7.85 7.74 -3.04
CA LYS A 26 6.82 8.78 -3.20
C LYS A 26 5.67 8.55 -2.22
N ALA A 27 5.13 7.33 -2.18
CA ALA A 27 4.03 6.99 -1.28
C ALA A 27 4.41 7.12 0.20
N HIS A 28 5.61 6.71 0.58
CA HIS A 28 6.11 6.86 1.95
C HIS A 28 6.25 8.33 2.35
N LYS A 29 6.75 9.18 1.46
CA LYS A 29 6.83 10.63 1.70
C LYS A 29 5.44 11.25 1.86
N LEU A 30 4.50 10.93 0.99
CA LEU A 30 3.12 11.41 1.07
C LEU A 30 2.43 10.92 2.36
N SER A 31 2.62 9.66 2.73
CA SER A 31 2.12 9.10 3.99
C SER A 31 2.66 9.87 5.20
N GLN A 32 3.96 10.14 5.21
CA GLN A 32 4.59 10.90 6.29
C GLN A 32 4.10 12.36 6.35
N GLN A 33 3.98 13.02 5.21
CA GLN A 33 3.44 14.38 5.13
C GLN A 33 2.01 14.44 5.65
N TYR A 34 1.14 13.54 5.20
CA TYR A 34 -0.23 13.43 5.67
C TYR A 34 -0.29 13.20 7.19
N SER A 35 0.51 12.27 7.68
CA SER A 35 0.54 11.87 9.09
C SER A 35 1.11 12.95 10.02
N SER A 36 1.85 13.91 9.50
CA SER A 36 2.41 15.05 10.27
C SER A 36 1.41 16.19 10.48
N LEU A 37 0.28 16.17 9.80
CA LEU A 37 -0.74 17.22 9.85
C LEU A 37 -1.93 16.77 10.70
N TYR A 38 -2.55 17.72 11.40
CA TYR A 38 -3.76 17.47 12.13
C TYR A 38 -4.97 17.31 11.20
N GLU A 39 -6.05 16.73 11.69
CA GLU A 39 -7.25 16.43 10.92
C GLU A 39 -7.99 17.65 10.38
N ASP A 40 -7.80 18.83 10.98
CA ASP A 40 -8.38 20.10 10.54
C ASP A 40 -7.52 20.86 9.51
N ASP A 41 -6.37 20.32 9.15
CA ASP A 41 -5.47 20.95 8.19
C ASP A 41 -5.88 20.60 6.76
N GLU A 42 -6.37 21.60 6.01
CA GLU A 42 -6.86 21.43 4.63
C GLU A 42 -5.79 20.91 3.65
N ARG A 43 -4.49 21.07 3.95
CA ARG A 43 -3.40 20.53 3.13
C ARG A 43 -3.47 19.01 3.00
N ARG A 44 -4.09 18.33 3.96
CA ARG A 44 -4.30 16.88 3.93
C ARG A 44 -5.06 16.43 2.70
N ASN A 45 -6.02 17.23 2.21
CA ASN A 45 -6.85 16.86 1.06
C ASN A 45 -6.04 16.64 -0.20
N ALA A 46 -5.15 17.57 -0.55
CA ALA A 46 -4.29 17.43 -1.73
C ALA A 46 -3.30 16.27 -1.60
N ILE A 47 -2.75 16.06 -0.41
CA ILE A 47 -1.83 14.95 -0.15
C ILE A 47 -2.53 13.60 -0.32
N ILE A 48 -3.73 13.45 0.24
CA ILE A 48 -4.48 12.20 0.16
C ILE A 48 -4.94 11.90 -1.26
N ASP A 49 -5.34 12.93 -2.02
CA ASP A 49 -5.72 12.77 -3.43
C ASP A 49 -4.55 12.31 -4.30
N GLU A 50 -3.33 12.73 -3.97
CA GLU A 50 -2.13 12.27 -4.67
C GLU A 50 -1.71 10.86 -4.23
N LEU A 51 -1.79 10.56 -2.93
CA LEU A 51 -1.44 9.24 -2.39
C LEU A 51 -2.44 8.17 -2.83
N LEU A 52 -3.74 8.49 -2.76
CA LEU A 52 -4.84 7.58 -3.04
C LEU A 52 -5.75 8.18 -4.13
N PRO A 53 -5.32 8.19 -5.38
CA PRO A 53 -6.09 8.84 -6.46
C PRO A 53 -7.41 8.14 -6.76
N ASP A 54 -7.59 6.88 -6.36
CA ASP A 54 -8.82 6.11 -6.54
C ASP A 54 -9.59 5.97 -5.23
N HIS A 55 -10.30 7.02 -4.84
CA HIS A 55 -11.19 6.99 -3.69
C HIS A 55 -12.53 7.67 -3.98
N GLY A 56 -13.58 7.23 -3.28
CA GLY A 56 -14.92 7.82 -3.36
C GLY A 56 -15.08 9.07 -2.49
N GLU A 57 -16.31 9.56 -2.39
CA GLU A 57 -16.68 10.69 -1.56
C GLU A 57 -16.89 10.27 -0.10
N GLY A 58 -16.81 11.23 0.82
CA GLY A 58 -17.03 10.97 2.25
C GLY A 58 -15.99 10.06 2.88
N PHE A 59 -14.82 10.00 2.31
CA PHE A 59 -13.70 9.20 2.73
C PHE A 59 -12.85 10.00 3.74
N PHE A 60 -12.49 9.38 4.86
CA PHE A 60 -11.67 10.02 5.87
C PHE A 60 -10.70 9.03 6.53
N LEU A 61 -9.43 9.39 6.54
CA LEU A 61 -8.39 8.68 7.28
C LEU A 61 -7.89 9.56 8.42
N GLN A 62 -8.04 9.08 9.66
CA GLN A 62 -7.59 9.82 10.84
C GLN A 62 -6.10 10.11 10.81
N GLY A 63 -5.30 9.13 10.42
CA GLY A 63 -3.84 9.16 10.51
C GLY A 63 -3.33 8.86 11.92
N PRO A 64 -2.03 8.56 12.05
CA PRO A 64 -1.07 8.31 10.96
C PRO A 64 -1.48 7.19 10.01
N VAL A 65 -1.04 7.28 8.76
CA VAL A 65 -1.25 6.24 7.73
C VAL A 65 0.07 5.83 7.11
N TYR A 66 0.12 4.59 6.64
CA TYR A 66 1.30 4.02 6.00
C TYR A 66 0.87 3.23 4.77
N PHE A 67 1.30 3.66 3.59
CA PHE A 67 1.03 2.97 2.34
C PHE A 67 2.35 2.66 1.63
N ASP A 68 2.49 1.45 1.09
CA ASP A 68 3.63 1.13 0.25
C ASP A 68 3.56 1.86 -1.09
N TYR A 69 2.41 1.85 -1.75
CA TYR A 69 2.23 2.51 -3.04
C TYR A 69 1.06 3.49 -3.06
N GLY A 70 -0.02 3.18 -2.38
CA GLY A 70 -1.26 3.97 -2.39
C GLY A 70 -2.03 3.89 -3.71
N VAL A 71 -1.34 4.06 -4.82
CA VAL A 71 -1.93 4.02 -6.17
C VAL A 71 -2.53 2.66 -6.57
N PHE A 72 -2.21 1.61 -5.83
CA PHE A 72 -2.78 0.28 -6.05
C PHE A 72 -3.89 -0.07 -5.05
N THR A 73 -4.30 0.89 -4.26
CA THR A 73 -5.42 0.77 -3.32
C THR A 73 -6.60 1.61 -3.81
N LYS A 74 -7.77 0.98 -3.86
CA LYS A 74 -9.03 1.66 -4.17
C LYS A 74 -9.91 1.68 -2.93
N PHE A 75 -10.40 2.87 -2.58
CA PHE A 75 -11.43 3.06 -1.56
C PHE A 75 -12.75 3.45 -2.19
N GLY A 76 -13.85 2.83 -1.76
CA GLY A 76 -15.19 3.28 -2.06
C GLY A 76 -15.58 4.56 -1.31
N SER A 77 -16.84 4.94 -1.39
CA SER A 77 -17.39 6.10 -0.70
C SER A 77 -17.74 5.78 0.75
N GLY A 78 -17.69 6.78 1.62
CA GLY A 78 -18.10 6.67 3.03
C GLY A 78 -17.16 5.85 3.90
N CYS A 79 -15.93 5.62 3.45
CA CYS A 79 -14.95 4.85 4.22
C CYS A 79 -14.27 5.69 5.30
N TYR A 80 -13.98 5.05 6.42
CA TYR A 80 -13.29 5.66 7.55
C TYR A 80 -12.18 4.74 8.06
N ALA A 81 -11.05 5.31 8.42
CA ALA A 81 -10.01 4.59 9.14
C ALA A 81 -9.56 5.38 10.37
N ASN A 82 -9.45 4.67 11.48
CA ASN A 82 -8.91 5.19 12.73
C ASN A 82 -7.36 5.22 12.66
N PHE A 83 -6.70 5.45 13.78
CA PHE A 83 -5.25 5.62 13.87
C PHE A 83 -4.47 4.41 13.34
N ASN A 84 -3.34 4.69 12.70
CA ASN A 84 -2.33 3.71 12.32
C ASN A 84 -2.80 2.66 11.30
N LEU A 85 -3.57 3.08 10.29
CA LEU A 85 -3.86 2.21 9.16
C LEU A 85 -2.57 1.97 8.35
N THR A 86 -2.24 0.70 8.15
CA THR A 86 -1.10 0.27 7.33
C THR A 86 -1.59 -0.58 6.16
N VAL A 87 -1.23 -0.19 4.94
CA VAL A 87 -1.60 -0.93 3.72
C VAL A 87 -0.35 -1.19 2.89
N LEU A 88 0.00 -2.46 2.77
CA LEU A 88 1.09 -2.92 1.92
C LEU A 88 0.49 -3.43 0.61
N ASP A 89 0.29 -2.51 -0.32
CA ASP A 89 -0.43 -2.74 -1.59
C ASP A 89 0.50 -3.08 -2.74
N THR A 90 1.32 -4.10 -2.59
CA THR A 90 2.14 -4.66 -3.68
C THR A 90 1.27 -5.37 -4.73
N CYS A 91 0.14 -5.93 -4.32
CA CYS A 91 -0.96 -6.32 -5.20
C CYS A 91 -2.18 -5.44 -4.93
N PRO A 92 -3.13 -5.36 -5.86
CA PRO A 92 -4.30 -4.51 -5.70
C PRO A 92 -5.08 -4.78 -4.42
N VAL A 93 -5.42 -3.70 -3.72
CA VAL A 93 -6.32 -3.70 -2.56
C VAL A 93 -7.58 -2.94 -2.97
N THR A 94 -8.73 -3.61 -2.91
CA THR A 94 -10.03 -3.02 -3.23
C THR A 94 -10.89 -2.99 -2.00
N ILE A 95 -11.31 -1.80 -1.59
CA ILE A 95 -12.16 -1.57 -0.43
C ILE A 95 -13.48 -0.98 -0.93
N GLY A 96 -14.57 -1.63 -0.59
CA GLY A 96 -15.92 -1.19 -0.99
C GLY A 96 -16.38 0.07 -0.29
N ASP A 97 -17.69 0.32 -0.32
CA ASP A 97 -18.29 1.50 0.31
C ASP A 97 -18.59 1.25 1.79
N ASN A 98 -18.56 2.33 2.58
CA ASN A 98 -18.90 2.29 4.01
C ASN A 98 -18.13 1.23 4.79
N VAL A 99 -16.85 1.13 4.55
CA VAL A 99 -15.94 0.26 5.30
C VAL A 99 -15.22 1.08 6.36
N PHE A 100 -15.31 0.64 7.60
CA PHE A 100 -14.68 1.29 8.77
C PHE A 100 -13.55 0.44 9.31
N PHE A 101 -12.39 1.03 9.48
CA PHE A 101 -11.22 0.39 10.08
C PHE A 101 -11.02 0.91 11.50
N GLY A 102 -10.95 0.01 12.47
CA GLY A 102 -10.50 0.34 13.82
C GLY A 102 -9.00 0.70 13.84
N PRO A 103 -8.48 1.13 14.99
CA PRO A 103 -7.07 1.50 15.10
C PRO A 103 -6.14 0.30 14.91
N ASN A 104 -4.94 0.57 14.39
CA ASN A 104 -3.88 -0.42 14.18
C ASN A 104 -4.24 -1.56 13.22
N CYS A 105 -5.09 -1.30 12.24
CA CYS A 105 -5.39 -2.26 11.19
C CYS A 105 -4.24 -2.34 10.18
N THR A 106 -3.93 -3.56 9.76
CA THR A 106 -2.94 -3.83 8.71
C THR A 106 -3.58 -4.66 7.61
N ILE A 107 -3.42 -4.20 6.35
CA ILE A 107 -3.77 -4.93 5.14
C ILE A 107 -2.46 -5.20 4.42
N ALA A 108 -2.07 -6.47 4.29
CA ALA A 108 -0.78 -6.85 3.73
C ALA A 108 -0.97 -7.86 2.58
N THR A 109 -0.68 -7.42 1.36
CA THR A 109 -0.72 -8.27 0.17
C THR A 109 0.58 -9.03 -0.09
N PRO A 110 1.79 -8.54 0.31
CA PRO A 110 3.03 -9.24 0.01
C PRO A 110 3.16 -10.55 0.76
N VAL A 111 3.76 -11.52 0.09
CA VAL A 111 4.06 -12.86 0.59
C VAL A 111 5.50 -13.20 0.27
N HIS A 112 6.22 -13.74 1.25
CA HIS A 112 7.53 -14.32 1.04
C HIS A 112 7.44 -15.85 1.06
N PRO A 113 8.33 -16.58 0.34
CA PRO A 113 8.38 -18.03 0.41
C PRO A 113 8.52 -18.53 1.85
N PHE A 114 7.82 -19.62 2.20
CA PHE A 114 7.91 -20.20 3.54
C PHE A 114 9.28 -20.85 3.81
N ARG A 115 9.86 -21.49 2.79
CA ARG A 115 11.17 -22.09 2.95
C ARG A 115 12.24 -21.01 3.01
N TRP A 116 13.07 -21.05 4.05
CA TRP A 116 14.09 -20.03 4.24
C TRP A 116 15.11 -19.99 3.08
N GLN A 117 15.39 -21.14 2.45
CA GLN A 117 16.28 -21.24 1.30
C GLN A 117 15.79 -20.42 0.09
N GLU A 118 14.47 -20.30 -0.05
CA GLU A 118 13.83 -19.52 -1.12
C GLU A 118 13.62 -18.06 -0.70
N ARG A 119 13.36 -17.84 0.59
CA ARG A 119 13.02 -16.52 1.15
C ARG A 119 14.23 -15.64 1.41
N ASN A 120 15.35 -16.24 1.87
CA ASN A 120 16.48 -15.45 2.32
C ASN A 120 17.08 -14.62 1.17
N MET A 121 17.68 -13.50 1.55
CA MET A 121 18.33 -12.60 0.61
C MET A 121 19.39 -13.31 -0.22
N LYS A 122 19.38 -13.01 -1.52
CA LYS A 122 20.31 -13.51 -2.52
C LYS A 122 21.15 -12.35 -3.05
N LYS A 123 22.31 -12.66 -3.58
CA LYS A 123 23.23 -11.65 -4.12
C LYS A 123 23.29 -11.78 -5.64
N LYS A 124 23.06 -10.65 -6.33
CA LYS A 124 23.23 -10.55 -7.78
C LYS A 124 24.70 -10.50 -8.16
N SER A 125 25.00 -10.71 -9.45
CA SER A 125 26.36 -10.61 -9.99
C SER A 125 27.02 -9.24 -9.80
N ASP A 126 26.22 -8.16 -9.73
CA ASP A 126 26.67 -6.80 -9.49
C ASP A 126 26.90 -6.48 -8.00
N GLY A 127 26.67 -7.45 -7.10
CA GLY A 127 26.85 -7.31 -5.65
C GLY A 127 25.61 -6.80 -4.90
N THR A 128 24.53 -6.41 -5.58
CA THR A 128 23.29 -6.00 -4.93
C THR A 128 22.53 -7.20 -4.39
N PHE A 129 21.73 -6.96 -3.32
CA PHE A 129 20.91 -7.99 -2.71
C PHE A 129 19.46 -7.89 -3.19
N TYR A 130 18.80 -9.03 -3.26
CA TYR A 130 17.38 -9.15 -3.57
C TYR A 130 16.78 -10.35 -2.84
N ASP A 131 15.48 -10.40 -2.75
CA ASP A 131 14.73 -11.56 -2.25
C ASP A 131 13.55 -11.86 -3.19
N ASP A 132 13.00 -13.05 -3.06
CA ASP A 132 11.79 -13.41 -3.79
C ASP A 132 10.58 -12.92 -3.00
N GLU A 133 9.77 -12.12 -3.64
CA GLU A 133 8.51 -11.62 -3.12
C GLU A 133 7.43 -11.76 -4.21
N TYR A 134 6.23 -12.07 -3.79
CA TYR A 134 5.04 -12.04 -4.63
C TYR A 134 3.89 -11.52 -3.79
N GLY A 135 2.71 -11.35 -4.39
CA GLY A 135 1.56 -10.87 -3.63
C GLY A 135 0.27 -11.56 -4.03
N LYS A 136 -0.75 -11.32 -3.23
CA LYS A 136 -2.13 -11.71 -3.54
C LYS A 136 -3.03 -10.50 -3.31
N PRO A 137 -3.97 -10.21 -4.23
CA PRO A 137 -4.89 -9.11 -4.05
C PRO A 137 -5.82 -9.36 -2.86
N ILE A 138 -6.26 -8.27 -2.24
CA ILE A 138 -7.21 -8.30 -1.14
C ILE A 138 -8.43 -7.45 -1.50
N THR A 139 -9.61 -8.01 -1.32
CA THR A 139 -10.87 -7.30 -1.48
C THR A 139 -11.63 -7.30 -0.16
N ILE A 140 -12.04 -6.13 0.29
CA ILE A 140 -12.93 -5.93 1.44
C ILE A 140 -14.22 -5.34 0.89
N HIS A 141 -15.31 -6.09 1.01
CA HIS A 141 -16.61 -5.69 0.48
C HIS A 141 -17.25 -4.59 1.33
N SER A 142 -18.28 -3.95 0.76
CA SER A 142 -18.98 -2.84 1.40
C SER A 142 -19.59 -3.23 2.75
N ASN A 143 -19.75 -2.24 3.62
CA ASN A 143 -20.42 -2.34 4.93
C ASN A 143 -19.68 -3.24 5.94
N CYS A 144 -18.37 -3.43 5.80
CA CYS A 144 -17.54 -4.11 6.78
C CYS A 144 -17.04 -3.15 7.87
N TRP A 145 -16.90 -3.70 9.06
CA TRP A 145 -16.29 -3.02 10.19
C TRP A 145 -15.40 -3.99 10.96
#